data_915d4726bb61d1c85f28b14a76fe1472
#
_entry.id   915d4726bb61d1c85f28b14a76fe1472
#
_cell.length_a   1.000
_cell.length_b   1.000
_cell.length_c   1.000
_cell.angle_alpha   90.00
_cell.angle_beta   90.00
_cell.angle_gamma   90.00
#
_symmetry.space_group_name_H-M   'P 1'
#
loop_
_entity.id
_entity.type
_entity.pdbx_description
1 polymer ?
#
loop_
_entity_poly.entity_id
_entity_poly.type
_entity_poly.pdbx_seq_one_letter_code
_entity_poly.pdbx_strand_id
1 'polypeptide(L)'
;MANLINAIGNLLKNNRINLTDSNNFSNRMNSRGDALEIYIKNIFADTFNCPETERLDNWSKIFSWFGNSSNPPDFMLKGGDAVEVKKLESSDAALALNSSYPKQTLKSSNPLISKACRAAENWTEKEIIYTVGVVNGNKLKHLCMIYGQDYCASDECYNKIRQNIKDGVESIPGVEFSQTRELGRVNSVDPLGITYFRIRGMWHIENPWHVFDYVYRRNFQAEFNFMCIINLEK
;
A
#
# COMPACT_ATOMS: atom_id res chain seq x y z
N MET A 1 20.41 0.79 -10.20
CA MET A 1 18.99 1.19 -10.05
C MET A 1 18.40 0.30 -8.99
N ALA A 2 17.66 0.86 -8.02
CA ALA A 2 17.00 0.05 -7.01
C ALA A 2 15.82 -0.70 -7.66
N ASN A 3 15.64 -1.96 -7.31
CA ASN A 3 14.55 -2.82 -7.77
C ASN A 3 14.25 -3.90 -6.73
N LEU A 4 13.23 -4.71 -6.97
CA LEU A 4 12.80 -5.76 -6.06
C LEU A 4 13.90 -6.81 -5.78
N ILE A 5 14.69 -7.20 -6.77
CA ILE A 5 15.77 -8.20 -6.59
C ILE A 5 16.85 -7.66 -5.65
N ASN A 6 17.25 -6.40 -5.83
CA ASN A 6 18.19 -5.75 -4.93
C ASN A 6 17.65 -5.64 -3.50
N ALA A 7 16.35 -5.32 -3.38
CA ALA A 7 15.68 -5.27 -2.08
C ALA A 7 15.70 -6.63 -1.37
N ILE A 8 15.44 -7.73 -2.08
CA ILE A 8 15.56 -9.09 -1.53
C ILE A 8 17.00 -9.36 -1.08
N GLY A 9 17.99 -9.01 -1.90
CA GLY A 9 19.42 -9.16 -1.54
C GLY A 9 19.77 -8.40 -0.25
N ASN A 10 19.27 -7.17 -0.10
CA ASN A 10 19.48 -6.34 1.08
C ASN A 10 18.79 -6.91 2.33
N LEU A 11 17.56 -7.45 2.17
CA LEU A 11 16.84 -8.14 3.24
C LEU A 11 17.63 -9.34 3.76
N LEU A 12 18.15 -10.19 2.86
CA LEU A 12 18.91 -11.38 3.21
C LEU A 12 20.23 -11.04 3.90
N LYS A 13 20.91 -9.97 3.47
CA LYS A 13 22.16 -9.51 4.10
C LYS A 13 21.96 -8.97 5.51
N ASN A 14 20.86 -8.27 5.76
CA ASN A 14 20.67 -7.54 7.02
C ASN A 14 19.97 -8.36 8.11
N ASN A 15 19.17 -9.37 7.76
CA ASN A 15 18.47 -10.30 8.66
C ASN A 15 17.87 -9.65 9.94
N ARG A 16 17.39 -8.40 9.82
CA ARG A 16 16.76 -7.65 10.91
C ARG A 16 15.27 -7.85 10.86
N ILE A 17 14.68 -8.32 11.93
CA ILE A 17 13.24 -8.52 12.07
C ILE A 17 12.60 -7.57 13.10
N ASN A 18 13.42 -6.82 13.82
CA ASN A 18 12.96 -5.87 14.82
C ASN A 18 12.79 -4.48 14.16
N LEU A 19 11.57 -4.01 14.06
CA LEU A 19 11.24 -2.73 13.42
C LEU A 19 11.74 -1.52 14.21
N THR A 20 11.94 -1.65 15.54
CA THR A 20 12.47 -0.56 16.38
C THR A 20 13.92 -0.24 16.07
N ASP A 21 14.70 -1.22 15.63
CA ASP A 21 16.12 -1.01 15.28
C ASP A 21 16.31 -0.12 14.04
N SER A 22 15.24 0.05 13.25
CA SER A 22 15.21 0.93 12.08
C SER A 22 14.72 2.36 12.38
N ASN A 23 14.21 2.61 13.60
CA ASN A 23 13.50 3.84 13.98
C ASN A 23 14.23 4.62 15.07
N ASN A 24 15.33 5.25 14.73
CA ASN A 24 15.93 6.28 15.60
C ASN A 24 15.30 7.68 15.34
N PHE A 25 14.12 7.75 14.70
CA PHE A 25 13.42 9.00 14.51
C PHE A 25 12.75 9.44 15.81
N SER A 26 13.32 10.47 16.43
CA SER A 26 12.81 11.09 17.63
C SER A 26 11.39 11.67 17.43
N ASN A 27 10.47 11.25 18.27
CA ASN A 27 9.30 11.98 18.76
C ASN A 27 8.09 12.31 17.84
N ARG A 28 8.01 11.99 16.55
CA ARG A 28 6.81 12.32 15.74
C ARG A 28 6.20 11.18 14.90
N MET A 29 6.83 10.04 14.81
CA MET A 29 6.31 8.89 14.01
C MET A 29 5.84 7.78 14.95
N ASN A 30 4.71 8.00 15.59
CA ASN A 30 4.17 7.10 16.63
C ASN A 30 3.22 6.02 16.09
N SER A 31 3.08 5.83 14.79
CA SER A 31 2.25 4.73 14.28
C SER A 31 3.12 3.52 13.92
N ARG A 32 2.67 2.32 14.34
CA ARG A 32 3.33 1.05 14.01
C ARG A 32 3.34 0.76 12.50
N GLY A 33 2.49 1.44 11.72
CA GLY A 33 2.48 1.39 10.26
C GLY A 33 3.71 2.07 9.66
N ASP A 34 4.07 3.23 10.21
CA ASP A 34 5.23 4.00 9.76
C ASP A 34 6.54 3.23 9.97
N ALA A 35 6.63 2.42 11.05
CA ALA A 35 7.80 1.59 11.32
C ALA A 35 8.06 0.54 10.24
N LEU A 36 7.00 -0.11 9.75
CA LEU A 36 7.13 -1.07 8.65
C LEU A 36 7.49 -0.36 7.34
N GLU A 37 6.89 0.78 7.06
CA GLU A 37 7.19 1.56 5.85
C GLU A 37 8.65 2.01 5.82
N ILE A 38 9.19 2.51 6.94
CA ILE A 38 10.61 2.86 7.09
C ILE A 38 11.50 1.63 6.88
N TYR A 39 11.14 0.51 7.47
CA TYR A 39 11.86 -0.74 7.29
C TYR A 39 11.94 -1.16 5.82
N ILE A 40 10.82 -1.08 5.09
CA ILE A 40 10.77 -1.40 3.67
C ILE A 40 11.60 -0.41 2.85
N LYS A 41 11.53 0.90 3.15
CA LYS A 41 12.41 1.90 2.51
C LYS A 41 13.89 1.57 2.73
N ASN A 42 14.27 1.15 3.94
CA ASN A 42 15.65 0.73 4.22
C ASN A 42 16.06 -0.51 3.41
N ILE A 43 15.15 -1.46 3.18
CA ILE A 43 15.40 -2.63 2.32
C ILE A 43 15.72 -2.18 0.88
N PHE A 44 14.87 -1.31 0.30
CA PHE A 44 15.06 -0.86 -1.08
C PHE A 44 16.28 0.04 -1.26
N ALA A 45 16.62 0.85 -0.26
CA ALA A 45 17.72 1.82 -0.32
C ALA A 45 19.03 1.30 0.28
N ASP A 46 19.06 0.11 0.88
CA ASP A 46 20.21 -0.46 1.63
C ASP A 46 20.75 0.48 2.73
N THR A 47 19.82 1.06 3.51
CA THR A 47 20.14 2.10 4.50
C THR A 47 20.01 1.66 5.95
N PHE A 48 19.97 0.37 6.23
CA PHE A 48 19.88 -0.14 7.61
C PHE A 48 21.05 0.30 8.52
N ASN A 49 22.25 0.40 7.95
CA ASN A 49 23.49 0.78 8.67
C ASN A 49 23.87 2.25 8.44
N CYS A 50 23.02 3.01 7.76
CA CYS A 50 23.27 4.42 7.47
C CYS A 50 22.93 5.30 8.69
N PRO A 51 23.77 6.27 9.05
CA PRO A 51 23.43 7.27 10.05
C PRO A 51 22.12 7.98 9.70
N GLU A 52 21.34 8.33 10.71
CA GLU A 52 20.05 9.01 10.53
C GLU A 52 20.18 10.31 9.72
N THR A 53 21.25 11.05 9.96
CA THR A 53 21.54 12.31 9.28
C THR A 53 21.72 12.17 7.76
N GLU A 54 22.17 11.00 7.29
CA GLU A 54 22.45 10.73 5.88
C GLU A 54 21.32 9.93 5.20
N ARG A 55 20.40 9.36 5.99
CA ARG A 55 19.37 8.44 5.49
C ARG A 55 18.44 9.12 4.50
N LEU A 56 17.97 10.34 4.79
CA LEU A 56 17.09 11.10 3.91
C LEU A 56 17.76 11.45 2.58
N ASP A 57 19.04 11.81 2.62
CA ASP A 57 19.82 12.10 1.41
C ASP A 57 19.99 10.83 0.55
N ASN A 58 20.25 9.70 1.18
CA ASN A 58 20.35 8.41 0.48
C ASN A 58 18.97 7.99 -0.10
N TRP A 59 17.89 8.15 0.65
CA TRP A 59 16.55 7.89 0.15
C TRP A 59 16.20 8.81 -1.03
N SER A 60 16.56 10.09 -0.98
CA SER A 60 16.31 11.04 -2.08
C SER A 60 17.01 10.66 -3.39
N LYS A 61 18.08 9.85 -3.34
CA LYS A 61 18.77 9.32 -4.53
C LYS A 61 18.02 8.13 -5.15
N ILE A 62 17.28 7.38 -4.34
CA ILE A 62 16.62 6.13 -4.71
C ILE A 62 15.13 6.36 -5.03
N PHE A 63 14.46 7.18 -4.23
CA PHE A 63 13.02 7.39 -4.37
C PHE A 63 12.72 8.70 -5.07
N SER A 64 11.74 8.67 -5.99
CA SER A 64 11.20 9.87 -6.66
C SER A 64 10.03 10.48 -5.90
N TRP A 65 9.31 9.66 -5.12
CA TRP A 65 8.12 10.05 -4.39
C TRP A 65 8.07 9.41 -3.00
N PHE A 66 7.59 10.19 -2.04
CA PHE A 66 7.20 9.75 -0.72
C PHE A 66 5.74 10.11 -0.50
N GLY A 67 4.90 9.09 -0.31
CA GLY A 67 3.49 9.25 -0.01
C GLY A 67 3.22 9.63 1.44
N ASN A 68 1.94 9.66 1.75
CA ASN A 68 1.44 9.81 3.11
C ASN A 68 0.08 9.12 3.21
N SER A 69 -0.54 9.12 4.39
CA SER A 69 -1.83 8.47 4.65
C SER A 69 -2.97 8.85 3.69
N SER A 70 -2.85 9.96 2.95
CA SER A 70 -3.86 10.49 2.03
C SER A 70 -3.44 10.46 0.57
N ASN A 71 -2.18 10.22 0.28
CA ASN A 71 -1.60 10.32 -1.07
C ASN A 71 -0.74 9.10 -1.39
N PRO A 72 -1.37 8.02 -1.89
CA PRO A 72 -0.66 6.83 -2.36
C PRO A 72 0.16 7.14 -3.64
N PRO A 73 1.13 6.27 -3.99
CA PRO A 73 1.62 5.13 -3.22
C PRO A 73 2.49 5.57 -2.03
N ASP A 74 2.88 4.65 -1.15
CA ASP A 74 3.74 4.97 -0.02
C ASP A 74 5.11 5.49 -0.47
N PHE A 75 5.64 4.95 -1.57
CA PHE A 75 6.80 5.54 -2.26
C PHE A 75 6.93 5.03 -3.70
N MET A 76 7.75 5.72 -4.51
CA MET A 76 8.13 5.28 -5.86
C MET A 76 9.65 5.24 -6.01
N LEU A 77 10.14 4.18 -6.64
CA LEU A 77 11.53 4.08 -7.07
C LEU A 77 11.77 4.98 -8.29
N LYS A 78 12.89 5.69 -8.34
CA LYS A 78 13.27 6.50 -9.50
C LYS A 78 13.40 5.65 -10.75
N GLY A 79 12.59 5.93 -11.76
CA GLY A 79 12.54 5.17 -13.00
C GLY A 79 12.13 3.70 -12.84
N GLY A 80 11.60 3.30 -11.67
CA GLY A 80 11.18 1.94 -11.34
C GLY A 80 9.76 1.90 -10.79
N ASP A 81 9.50 0.90 -9.96
CA ASP A 81 8.18 0.53 -9.47
C ASP A 81 7.65 1.47 -8.38
N ALA A 82 6.34 1.48 -8.21
CA ALA A 82 5.69 2.01 -7.03
C ALA A 82 5.60 0.93 -5.95
N VAL A 83 5.61 1.32 -4.69
CA VAL A 83 5.50 0.39 -3.57
C VAL A 83 4.40 0.83 -2.63
N GLU A 84 3.54 -0.12 -2.28
CA GLU A 84 2.46 0.04 -1.30
C GLU A 84 2.71 -0.91 -0.14
N VAL A 85 2.86 -0.37 1.05
CA VAL A 85 3.16 -1.12 2.27
C VAL A 85 1.90 -1.35 3.07
N LYS A 86 1.61 -2.59 3.42
CA LYS A 86 0.46 -2.95 4.23
C LYS A 86 0.90 -3.73 5.46
N LYS A 87 0.52 -3.22 6.62
CA LYS A 87 0.75 -3.88 7.90
C LYS A 87 -0.48 -4.67 8.30
N LEU A 88 -0.26 -5.91 8.72
CA LEU A 88 -1.25 -6.76 9.38
C LEU A 88 -0.81 -7.05 10.81
N GLU A 89 -1.76 -7.11 11.73
CA GLU A 89 -1.53 -7.51 13.13
C GLU A 89 -1.83 -9.00 13.34
N SER A 90 -2.60 -9.60 12.42
CA SER A 90 -2.89 -11.03 12.40
C SER A 90 -2.39 -11.65 11.10
N SER A 91 -1.86 -12.85 11.20
CA SER A 91 -1.39 -13.64 10.05
C SER A 91 -2.50 -14.08 9.11
N ASP A 92 -3.75 -14.02 9.54
CA ASP A 92 -4.89 -14.55 8.79
C ASP A 92 -5.89 -13.44 8.37
N ALA A 93 -5.60 -12.18 8.72
CA ALA A 93 -6.44 -11.07 8.32
C ALA A 93 -6.29 -10.72 6.84
N ALA A 94 -7.41 -10.43 6.16
CA ALA A 94 -7.41 -9.79 4.85
C ALA A 94 -6.90 -8.34 4.96
N LEU A 95 -6.38 -7.81 3.86
CA LEU A 95 -5.91 -6.41 3.78
C LEU A 95 -7.11 -5.49 3.57
N ALA A 96 -7.29 -4.54 4.48
CA ALA A 96 -8.24 -3.45 4.30
C ALA A 96 -7.61 -2.31 3.48
N LEU A 97 -8.26 -1.95 2.38
CA LEU A 97 -7.77 -0.94 1.42
C LEU A 97 -8.61 0.35 1.45
N ASN A 98 -9.46 0.49 2.48
CA ASN A 98 -10.37 1.63 2.60
C ASN A 98 -11.22 1.84 1.33
N SER A 99 -11.35 3.08 0.87
CA SER A 99 -12.20 3.44 -0.28
C SER A 99 -11.53 3.23 -1.64
N SER A 100 -10.25 2.90 -1.68
CA SER A 100 -9.51 2.62 -2.91
C SER A 100 -9.47 1.13 -3.18
N TYR A 101 -9.93 0.70 -4.35
CA TYR A 101 -9.72 -0.68 -4.77
C TYR A 101 -8.23 -0.98 -4.99
N PRO A 102 -7.81 -2.26 -4.89
CA PRO A 102 -6.43 -2.64 -5.15
C PRO A 102 -6.03 -2.29 -6.59
N LYS A 103 -4.77 -1.97 -6.81
CA LYS A 103 -4.25 -1.54 -8.10
C LYS A 103 -3.39 -2.62 -8.72
N GLN A 104 -3.70 -2.99 -9.95
CA GLN A 104 -2.83 -3.84 -10.75
C GLN A 104 -1.56 -3.10 -11.15
N THR A 105 -1.73 -1.85 -11.62
CA THR A 105 -0.65 -0.90 -11.94
C THR A 105 -1.03 0.49 -11.45
N LEU A 106 -0.05 1.36 -11.29
CA LEU A 106 -0.25 2.75 -10.93
C LEU A 106 -0.21 3.61 -12.20
N LYS A 107 -1.30 4.32 -12.50
CA LYS A 107 -1.41 5.21 -13.68
C LYS A 107 -1.40 6.67 -13.26
N SER A 108 -0.54 7.48 -13.86
CA SER A 108 -0.49 8.93 -13.58
C SER A 108 -1.78 9.66 -13.93
N SER A 109 -2.56 9.11 -14.87
CA SER A 109 -3.89 9.61 -15.25
C SER A 109 -4.98 9.38 -14.20
N ASN A 110 -4.74 8.50 -13.21
CA ASN A 110 -5.74 8.21 -12.18
C ASN A 110 -6.06 9.49 -11.37
N PRO A 111 -7.33 9.92 -11.28
CA PRO A 111 -7.71 11.15 -10.60
C PRO A 111 -7.41 11.16 -9.10
N LEU A 112 -7.21 10.00 -8.49
CA LEU A 112 -6.85 9.87 -7.08
C LEU A 112 -5.36 10.14 -6.80
N ILE A 113 -4.50 10.14 -7.83
CA ILE A 113 -3.08 10.47 -7.69
C ILE A 113 -2.92 11.98 -7.55
N SER A 114 -2.14 12.42 -6.56
CA SER A 114 -1.88 13.84 -6.32
C SER A 114 -1.08 14.47 -7.47
N LYS A 115 -1.24 15.79 -7.66
CA LYS A 115 -0.44 16.54 -8.66
C LYS A 115 1.06 16.43 -8.39
N ALA A 116 1.46 16.45 -7.12
CA ALA A 116 2.85 16.31 -6.71
C ALA A 116 3.44 14.93 -7.06
N CYS A 117 2.68 13.86 -6.84
CA CYS A 117 3.09 12.51 -7.24
C CYS A 117 3.26 12.38 -8.76
N ARG A 118 2.33 12.97 -9.54
CA ARG A 118 2.47 13.00 -11.02
C ARG A 118 3.72 13.73 -11.49
N ALA A 119 4.10 14.77 -10.79
CA ALA A 119 5.24 15.63 -11.15
C ALA A 119 6.58 15.15 -10.55
N ALA A 120 6.57 14.09 -9.75
CA ALA A 120 7.77 13.61 -9.06
C ALA A 120 8.86 13.11 -10.03
N GLU A 121 8.44 12.58 -11.17
CA GLU A 121 9.30 12.22 -12.32
C GLU A 121 8.45 12.14 -13.59
N ASN A 122 9.07 11.89 -14.75
CA ASN A 122 8.34 11.68 -16.01
C ASN A 122 7.89 10.22 -16.10
N TRP A 123 6.58 9.97 -15.91
CA TRP A 123 6.00 8.62 -15.95
C TRP A 123 4.52 8.66 -16.37
N THR A 124 4.06 7.60 -16.99
CA THR A 124 2.66 7.38 -17.37
C THR A 124 2.05 6.23 -16.58
N GLU A 125 2.78 5.15 -16.44
CA GLU A 125 2.38 3.94 -15.73
C GLU A 125 3.59 3.35 -15.00
N LYS A 126 3.34 2.79 -13.82
CA LYS A 126 4.32 2.06 -13.02
C LYS A 126 3.72 0.76 -12.54
N GLU A 127 4.55 -0.27 -12.48
CA GLU A 127 4.19 -1.45 -11.73
C GLU A 127 4.09 -1.11 -10.25
N ILE A 128 3.23 -1.80 -9.54
CA ILE A 128 3.06 -1.61 -8.09
C ILE A 128 3.43 -2.89 -7.36
N ILE A 129 4.27 -2.77 -6.35
CA ILE A 129 4.65 -3.86 -5.47
C ILE A 129 3.88 -3.70 -4.16
N TYR A 130 3.02 -4.65 -3.84
CA TYR A 130 2.43 -4.76 -2.50
C TYR A 130 3.43 -5.44 -1.58
N THR A 131 3.78 -4.75 -0.51
CA THR A 131 4.66 -5.25 0.54
C THR A 131 3.84 -5.43 1.81
N VAL A 132 3.50 -6.68 2.11
CA VAL A 132 2.58 -7.04 3.20
C VAL A 132 3.36 -7.65 4.35
N GLY A 133 3.42 -6.92 5.47
CA GLY A 133 4.11 -7.34 6.68
C GLY A 133 3.16 -7.70 7.82
N VAL A 134 3.29 -8.88 8.38
CA VAL A 134 2.63 -9.27 9.64
C VAL A 134 3.55 -8.93 10.80
N VAL A 135 3.09 -8.01 11.66
CA VAL A 135 3.89 -7.45 12.75
C VAL A 135 3.25 -7.78 14.09
N ASN A 136 3.99 -8.47 14.94
CA ASN A 136 3.59 -8.76 16.32
C ASN A 136 4.46 -7.94 17.29
N GLY A 137 3.85 -6.99 17.99
CA GLY A 137 4.59 -5.99 18.74
C GLY A 137 5.48 -5.16 17.82
N ASN A 138 6.79 -5.28 17.98
CA ASN A 138 7.79 -4.63 17.13
C ASN A 138 8.52 -5.62 16.21
N LYS A 139 8.13 -6.90 16.20
CA LYS A 139 8.77 -7.93 15.39
C LYS A 139 8.00 -8.21 14.11
N LEU A 140 8.68 -8.14 12.99
CA LEU A 140 8.19 -8.59 11.71
C LEU A 140 8.23 -10.12 11.66
N LYS A 141 7.06 -10.75 11.59
CA LYS A 141 6.90 -12.21 11.58
C LYS A 141 6.83 -12.78 10.18
N HIS A 142 6.10 -12.10 9.31
CA HIS A 142 5.96 -12.51 7.92
C HIS A 142 6.08 -11.28 7.04
N LEU A 143 6.73 -11.43 5.90
CA LEU A 143 6.84 -10.42 4.86
C LEU A 143 6.55 -11.07 3.51
N CYS A 144 5.59 -10.52 2.78
CA CYS A 144 5.32 -10.89 1.40
C CYS A 144 5.52 -9.69 0.49
N MET A 145 6.21 -9.88 -0.64
CA MET A 145 6.34 -8.90 -1.70
C MET A 145 5.75 -9.48 -2.98
N ILE A 146 4.83 -8.76 -3.61
CA ILE A 146 4.10 -9.26 -4.76
C ILE A 146 3.71 -8.12 -5.71
N TYR A 147 3.85 -8.34 -7.01
CA TYR A 147 3.38 -7.37 -8.00
C TYR A 147 1.85 -7.32 -8.07
N GLY A 148 1.32 -6.12 -8.26
CA GLY A 148 -0.13 -5.92 -8.40
C GLY A 148 -0.71 -6.69 -9.59
N GLN A 149 0.05 -6.91 -10.64
CA GLN A 149 -0.37 -7.71 -11.81
C GLN A 149 -0.65 -9.17 -11.47
N ASP A 150 0.07 -9.72 -10.48
CA ASP A 150 -0.09 -11.11 -10.04
C ASP A 150 -1.13 -11.26 -8.91
N TYR A 151 -1.56 -10.14 -8.31
CA TYR A 151 -2.37 -10.13 -7.09
C TYR A 151 -3.74 -9.45 -7.25
N CYS A 152 -3.87 -8.50 -8.17
CA CYS A 152 -5.05 -7.67 -8.32
C CYS A 152 -5.71 -7.89 -9.69
N ALA A 153 -7.02 -7.71 -9.74
CA ALA A 153 -7.74 -7.63 -11.02
C ALA A 153 -7.50 -6.28 -11.70
N SER A 154 -7.94 -6.17 -12.95
CA SER A 154 -7.85 -4.92 -13.71
C SER A 154 -8.71 -3.80 -13.12
N ASP A 155 -8.31 -2.57 -13.35
CA ASP A 155 -9.09 -1.37 -12.99
C ASP A 155 -10.52 -1.43 -13.52
N GLU A 156 -10.73 -2.01 -14.70
CA GLU A 156 -12.05 -2.15 -15.32
C GLU A 156 -12.97 -3.04 -14.47
N CYS A 157 -12.45 -4.17 -13.98
CA CYS A 157 -13.20 -5.08 -13.11
C CYS A 157 -13.71 -4.35 -11.86
N TYR A 158 -12.84 -3.66 -11.16
CA TYR A 158 -13.21 -2.93 -9.93
C TYR A 158 -14.12 -1.74 -10.20
N ASN A 159 -13.86 -0.98 -11.27
CA ASN A 159 -14.69 0.17 -11.64
C ASN A 159 -16.10 -0.24 -12.03
N LYS A 160 -16.27 -1.36 -12.74
CA LYS A 160 -17.60 -1.91 -13.07
C LYS A 160 -18.41 -2.19 -11.82
N ILE A 161 -17.83 -2.89 -10.84
CA ILE A 161 -18.52 -3.20 -9.58
C ILE A 161 -18.83 -1.92 -8.81
N ARG A 162 -17.86 -1.00 -8.70
CA ARG A 162 -18.06 0.28 -8.02
C ARG A 162 -19.18 1.11 -8.65
N GLN A 163 -19.22 1.17 -9.99
CA GLN A 163 -20.24 1.93 -10.69
C GLN A 163 -21.63 1.30 -10.50
N ASN A 164 -21.76 -0.01 -10.67
CA ASN A 164 -23.05 -0.69 -10.47
C ASN A 164 -23.59 -0.47 -9.04
N ILE A 165 -22.73 -0.53 -8.02
CA ILE A 165 -23.14 -0.26 -6.65
C ILE A 165 -23.56 1.21 -6.48
N LYS A 166 -22.80 2.14 -7.07
CA LYS A 166 -23.13 3.57 -7.03
C LYS A 166 -24.48 3.86 -7.69
N ASP A 167 -24.71 3.32 -8.87
CA ASP A 167 -25.97 3.48 -9.60
C ASP A 167 -27.16 2.90 -8.80
N GLY A 168 -26.97 1.74 -8.17
CA GLY A 168 -27.95 1.15 -7.27
C GLY A 168 -28.25 2.02 -6.04
N VAL A 169 -27.22 2.61 -5.44
CA VAL A 169 -27.40 3.56 -4.32
C VAL A 169 -28.16 4.80 -4.77
N GLU A 170 -27.76 5.40 -5.89
CA GLU A 170 -28.37 6.64 -6.41
C GLU A 170 -29.81 6.42 -6.92
N SER A 171 -30.20 5.17 -7.18
CA SER A 171 -31.59 4.82 -7.58
C SER A 171 -32.57 4.68 -6.42
N ILE A 172 -32.14 4.83 -5.16
CA ILE A 172 -33.03 4.72 -3.98
C ILE A 172 -34.10 5.81 -4.02
N PRO A 173 -35.41 5.44 -4.02
CA PRO A 173 -36.51 6.42 -4.16
C PRO A 173 -36.60 7.29 -2.90
N GLY A 174 -37.01 8.56 -3.10
CA GLY A 174 -37.23 9.49 -1.99
C GLY A 174 -35.98 10.06 -1.34
N VAL A 175 -34.79 9.82 -1.92
CA VAL A 175 -33.54 10.38 -1.46
C VAL A 175 -32.90 11.20 -2.57
N GLU A 176 -32.51 12.44 -2.25
CA GLU A 176 -31.79 13.31 -3.18
C GLU A 176 -30.31 13.22 -2.93
N PHE A 177 -29.57 12.61 -3.88
CA PHE A 177 -28.13 12.44 -3.81
C PHE A 177 -27.40 13.63 -4.45
N SER A 178 -26.38 14.13 -3.76
CA SER A 178 -25.47 15.14 -4.30
C SER A 178 -24.27 14.51 -4.99
N GLN A 179 -23.64 15.26 -5.91
CA GLN A 179 -22.43 14.82 -6.57
C GLN A 179 -21.32 14.48 -5.57
N THR A 180 -20.72 13.31 -5.70
CA THR A 180 -19.65 12.85 -4.82
C THR A 180 -18.71 11.89 -5.54
N ARG A 181 -17.46 11.82 -5.07
CA ARG A 181 -16.50 10.76 -5.45
C ARG A 181 -16.72 9.45 -4.67
N GLU A 182 -17.57 9.47 -3.64
CA GLU A 182 -17.96 8.30 -2.85
C GLU A 182 -19.09 7.53 -3.55
N LEU A 183 -19.63 6.50 -2.91
CA LEU A 183 -20.74 5.74 -3.45
C LEU A 183 -22.06 6.53 -3.40
N GLY A 184 -22.21 7.40 -2.39
CA GLY A 184 -23.34 8.28 -2.28
C GLY A 184 -23.15 9.36 -1.22
N ARG A 185 -23.82 10.48 -1.38
CA ARG A 185 -23.89 11.56 -0.40
C ARG A 185 -25.26 12.22 -0.44
N VAL A 186 -25.90 12.33 0.71
CA VAL A 186 -27.13 13.07 0.93
C VAL A 186 -26.83 14.27 1.81
N ASN A 187 -27.16 15.47 1.37
CA ASN A 187 -27.04 16.69 2.17
C ASN A 187 -28.37 17.02 2.82
N SER A 188 -28.34 17.85 3.85
CA SER A 188 -29.54 18.39 4.51
C SER A 188 -30.56 17.31 4.88
N VAL A 189 -30.07 16.25 5.58
CA VAL A 189 -30.89 15.08 5.97
C VAL A 189 -31.95 15.46 7.02
N ASP A 190 -31.66 16.48 7.81
CA ASP A 190 -32.56 16.99 8.88
C ASP A 190 -33.21 18.32 8.49
N PRO A 191 -34.33 18.72 9.15
CA PRO A 191 -35.02 19.96 8.86
C PRO A 191 -34.17 21.24 9.04
N LEU A 192 -33.07 21.18 9.80
CA LEU A 192 -32.14 22.29 9.99
C LEU A 192 -31.11 22.39 8.87
N GLY A 193 -31.00 21.34 8.03
CA GLY A 193 -30.04 21.27 6.93
C GLY A 193 -28.57 21.16 7.34
N ILE A 194 -28.30 20.77 8.58
CA ILE A 194 -26.93 20.72 9.15
C ILE A 194 -26.32 19.32 9.14
N THR A 195 -27.12 18.27 8.92
CA THR A 195 -26.67 16.89 8.85
C THR A 195 -26.53 16.43 7.41
N TYR A 196 -25.48 15.65 7.14
CA TYR A 196 -25.29 14.97 5.86
C TYR A 196 -24.92 13.51 6.08
N PHE A 197 -25.29 12.67 5.12
CA PHE A 197 -25.00 11.23 5.15
C PHE A 197 -24.07 10.86 3.99
N ARG A 198 -23.04 10.05 4.29
CA ARG A 198 -22.05 9.61 3.30
C ARG A 198 -22.02 8.10 3.23
N ILE A 199 -22.06 7.55 2.01
CA ILE A 199 -21.96 6.13 1.76
C ILE A 199 -20.58 5.85 1.18
N ARG A 200 -19.79 5.05 1.91
CA ARG A 200 -18.44 4.67 1.53
C ARG A 200 -18.32 3.16 1.42
N GLY A 201 -17.65 2.71 0.37
CA GLY A 201 -17.21 1.31 0.29
C GLY A 201 -15.87 1.12 0.99
N MET A 202 -15.65 -0.08 1.50
CA MET A 202 -14.35 -0.54 1.95
C MET A 202 -13.98 -1.77 1.14
N TRP A 203 -12.86 -1.67 0.44
CA TRP A 203 -12.28 -2.78 -0.30
C TRP A 203 -11.41 -3.62 0.61
N HIS A 204 -11.53 -4.93 0.48
CA HIS A 204 -10.62 -5.90 1.09
C HIS A 204 -10.01 -6.73 -0.01
N ILE A 205 -8.77 -7.12 0.15
CA ILE A 205 -8.13 -8.13 -0.68
C ILE A 205 -7.61 -9.23 0.24
N GLU A 206 -7.72 -10.47 -0.21
CA GLU A 206 -7.31 -11.65 0.57
C GLU A 206 -5.81 -11.58 0.90
N ASN A 207 -5.44 -12.13 2.03
CA ASN A 207 -4.05 -12.17 2.48
C ASN A 207 -3.18 -12.94 1.48
N PRO A 208 -2.06 -12.38 0.98
CA PRO A 208 -1.24 -13.06 -0.02
C PRO A 208 -0.67 -14.40 0.50
N TRP A 209 -0.52 -14.56 1.81
CA TRP A 209 -0.12 -15.83 2.40
C TRP A 209 -1.17 -16.94 2.31
N HIS A 210 -2.44 -16.60 2.07
CA HIS A 210 -3.50 -17.55 1.76
C HIS A 210 -3.62 -17.76 0.25
N VAL A 211 -3.57 -16.67 -0.52
CA VAL A 211 -3.69 -16.73 -1.99
C VAL A 211 -2.58 -17.58 -2.61
N PHE A 212 -1.35 -17.49 -2.08
CA PHE A 212 -0.15 -18.15 -2.60
C PHE A 212 0.40 -19.24 -1.66
N ASP A 213 -0.45 -19.89 -0.87
CA ASP A 213 -0.05 -20.96 0.05
C ASP A 213 0.52 -22.19 -0.68
N TYR A 214 0.18 -22.36 -1.95
CA TYR A 214 0.71 -23.38 -2.86
C TYR A 214 2.16 -23.11 -3.29
N VAL A 215 2.63 -21.86 -3.21
CA VAL A 215 4.01 -21.47 -3.51
C VAL A 215 4.90 -21.72 -2.29
N TYR A 216 4.45 -21.26 -1.12
CA TYR A 216 5.17 -21.39 0.12
C TYR A 216 4.21 -21.44 1.32
N ARG A 217 4.27 -22.53 2.08
CA ARG A 217 3.54 -22.64 3.35
C ARG A 217 4.33 -22.05 4.50
N ARG A 218 3.69 -21.13 5.24
CA ARG A 218 4.30 -20.51 6.41
C ARG A 218 4.76 -21.55 7.44
N ASN A 219 6.01 -21.41 7.89
CA ASN A 219 6.49 -22.13 9.05
C ASN A 219 6.28 -21.29 10.32
N PHE A 220 5.26 -21.61 11.10
CA PHE A 220 4.94 -20.87 12.34
C PHE A 220 5.97 -21.08 13.46
N GLN A 221 6.88 -22.04 13.34
CA GLN A 221 8.00 -22.23 14.26
C GLN A 221 9.21 -21.34 13.88
N ALA A 222 9.27 -20.87 12.66
CA ALA A 222 10.31 -19.94 12.22
C ALA A 222 10.12 -18.56 12.84
N GLU A 223 11.23 -17.92 13.16
CA GLU A 223 11.22 -16.55 13.69
C GLU A 223 10.68 -15.56 12.65
N PHE A 224 10.98 -15.79 11.37
CA PHE A 224 10.58 -14.98 10.25
C PHE A 224 10.28 -15.83 9.01
N ASN A 225 9.24 -15.46 8.26
CA ASN A 225 8.93 -16.03 6.95
C ASN A 225 8.96 -14.92 5.90
N PHE A 226 9.58 -15.20 4.77
CA PHE A 226 9.61 -14.32 3.63
C PHE A 226 9.09 -15.05 2.37
N MET A 227 8.24 -14.39 1.62
CA MET A 227 7.77 -14.85 0.32
C MET A 227 7.81 -13.69 -0.68
N CYS A 228 8.29 -13.95 -1.87
CA CYS A 228 8.22 -13.01 -2.98
C CYS A 228 7.62 -13.70 -4.20
N ILE A 229 6.64 -13.05 -4.82
CA ILE A 229 6.01 -13.52 -6.06
C ILE A 229 6.47 -12.62 -7.20
N ILE A 230 7.17 -13.23 -8.15
CA ILE A 230 7.69 -12.56 -9.35
C ILE A 230 7.29 -13.42 -10.55
N ASN A 231 6.65 -12.81 -11.54
CA ASN A 231 6.35 -13.48 -12.79
C ASN A 231 7.64 -13.79 -13.57
N LEU A 232 7.71 -14.96 -14.20
CA LEU A 232 8.87 -15.39 -14.99
C LEU A 232 9.14 -14.54 -16.23
N GLU A 233 8.14 -13.75 -16.67
CA GLU A 233 8.28 -12.83 -17.82
C GLU A 233 8.91 -11.47 -17.42
N LYS A 234 9.28 -11.31 -16.16
CA LYS A 234 9.95 -10.14 -15.58
C LYS A 234 11.36 -10.46 -15.11
#